data_28fa0ec3eb69d289f559968bc9c4ecf7
#
_entry.id   28fa0ec3eb69d289f559968bc9c4ecf7
#
_cell.length_a   1.000
_cell.length_b   1.000
_cell.length_c   1.000
_cell.angle_alpha   90.00
_cell.angle_beta   90.00
_cell.angle_gamma   90.00
#
_symmetry.space_group_name_H-M   'P 1'
#
loop_
_entity.id
_entity.type
_entity.pdbx_description
1 polymer ?
#
loop_
_entity_poly.entity_id
_entity_poly.type
_entity_poly.pdbx_seq_one_letter_code
_entity_poly.pdbx_strand_id
1 'polypeptide(L)'
;YEKPEDLLGDDGLFRQLKKALIERALGAELTHPLGYEKGDGAGRGMANSRNGYSGKTLKTGTGELTIEVPRDRNSSFEPVLVPKGETHFDGFDEKIISMYARGMPVREIQGHLEGVTDAVIEEVREWQNRPLDCVYPVVIFDALRVKIRDEGIVRNKAVYLALGISTGGEKDVLGIWIEQTEGAKFWLKVMNELKNRGVQDVLIAVVDGLKGFPDAIHTVFPQAQVQTCIVHMVRNSLDYCSYKGRPAVAAALKTTQRAETETMAQARLAEFAEKWGTKYPPIVQSWRRNWEQVIPFFAYPAEVRRVIYTTNAIESLHMTLRKIIKTRGSFPTDDAATKLLYLALRNVKKGWKRSTREWTAALNQFAIMFGDRLAASAR
;
A
#
# COMPACT_ATOMS: atom_id res chain seq x y z
N TYR A 1 -7.81 -40.88 23.76
CA TYR A 1 -6.36 -40.69 23.54
C TYR A 1 -5.67 -41.10 24.85
N GLU A 2 -4.78 -42.05 24.77
CA GLU A 2 -4.11 -42.54 25.96
C GLU A 2 -2.77 -41.86 26.22
N LYS A 3 -2.17 -41.24 25.17
CA LYS A 3 -0.86 -40.58 25.26
C LYS A 3 -0.82 -39.24 24.51
N PRO A 4 -0.01 -38.27 24.95
CA PRO A 4 0.16 -36.99 24.26
C PRO A 4 0.63 -37.12 22.80
N GLU A 5 1.37 -38.17 22.46
CA GLU A 5 1.87 -38.44 21.11
C GLU A 5 0.72 -38.76 20.13
N ASP A 6 -0.40 -39.35 20.61
CA ASP A 6 -1.59 -39.61 19.80
C ASP A 6 -2.27 -38.30 19.33
N LEU A 7 -2.05 -37.20 20.05
CA LEU A 7 -2.55 -35.87 19.74
C LEU A 7 -1.55 -35.04 18.93
N LEU A 8 -0.29 -35.01 19.35
CA LEU A 8 0.72 -34.07 18.90
C LEU A 8 1.85 -34.71 18.06
N GLY A 9 1.93 -36.04 17.96
CA GLY A 9 2.94 -36.76 17.20
C GLY A 9 2.82 -36.57 15.68
N ASP A 10 3.78 -37.14 14.95
CA ASP A 10 3.88 -37.00 13.47
C ASP A 10 2.65 -37.54 12.73
N ASP A 11 1.93 -38.52 13.26
CA ASP A 11 0.64 -39.03 12.77
C ASP A 11 -0.53 -38.65 13.69
N GLY A 12 -0.32 -37.72 14.61
CA GLY A 12 -1.30 -37.30 15.60
C GLY A 12 -2.53 -36.62 15.01
N LEU A 13 -3.62 -36.66 15.78
CA LEU A 13 -4.92 -36.08 15.38
C LEU A 13 -4.81 -34.61 14.98
N PHE A 14 -3.95 -33.85 15.67
CA PHE A 14 -3.75 -32.43 15.40
C PHE A 14 -3.18 -32.18 14.00
N ARG A 15 -2.24 -33.01 13.56
CA ARG A 15 -1.66 -32.92 12.21
C ARG A 15 -2.69 -33.28 11.13
N GLN A 16 -3.50 -34.32 11.36
CA GLN A 16 -4.58 -34.71 10.47
C GLN A 16 -5.66 -33.62 10.38
N LEU A 17 -6.02 -33.03 11.51
CA LEU A 17 -6.98 -31.94 11.58
C LEU A 17 -6.47 -30.70 10.81
N LYS A 18 -5.21 -30.32 11.03
CA LYS A 18 -4.57 -29.20 10.32
C LYS A 18 -4.57 -29.44 8.82
N LYS A 19 -4.17 -30.62 8.37
CA LYS A 19 -4.20 -31.01 6.95
C LYS A 19 -5.62 -30.86 6.38
N ALA A 20 -6.61 -31.45 7.02
CA ALA A 20 -8.00 -31.42 6.56
C ALA A 20 -8.57 -30.00 6.48
N LEU A 21 -8.23 -29.12 7.45
CA LEU A 21 -8.65 -27.72 7.46
C LEU A 21 -8.05 -26.94 6.30
N ILE A 22 -6.74 -27.06 6.09
CA ILE A 22 -6.04 -26.36 5.01
C ILE A 22 -6.57 -26.82 3.65
N GLU A 23 -6.70 -28.13 3.42
CA GLU A 23 -7.20 -28.71 2.15
C GLU A 23 -8.65 -28.30 1.86
N ARG A 24 -9.48 -28.22 2.89
CA ARG A 24 -10.87 -27.79 2.74
C ARG A 24 -10.98 -26.30 2.45
N ALA A 25 -10.18 -25.46 3.12
CA ALA A 25 -10.11 -24.03 2.83
C ALA A 25 -9.61 -23.76 1.39
N LEU A 26 -8.60 -24.50 0.92
CA LEU A 26 -8.13 -24.45 -0.46
C LEU A 26 -9.21 -24.89 -1.46
N GLY A 27 -10.02 -25.89 -1.08
CA GLY A 27 -11.18 -26.35 -1.85
C GLY A 27 -12.25 -25.27 -2.01
N ALA A 28 -12.53 -24.53 -0.94
CA ALA A 28 -13.47 -23.41 -0.93
C ALA A 28 -12.91 -22.23 -1.75
N GLU A 29 -11.62 -21.91 -1.62
CA GLU A 29 -10.97 -20.89 -2.46
C GLU A 29 -11.09 -21.20 -3.96
N LEU A 30 -10.99 -22.46 -4.38
CA LEU A 30 -11.18 -22.84 -5.79
C LEU A 30 -12.66 -22.81 -6.20
N THR A 31 -13.60 -23.07 -5.27
CA THR A 31 -15.04 -22.99 -5.55
C THR A 31 -15.47 -21.59 -5.97
N HIS A 32 -14.92 -20.57 -5.32
CA HIS A 32 -15.27 -19.16 -5.57
C HIS A 32 -15.05 -18.74 -7.04
N PRO A 33 -13.85 -18.89 -7.65
CA PRO A 33 -13.62 -18.50 -9.05
C PRO A 33 -14.29 -19.44 -10.06
N LEU A 34 -14.60 -20.69 -9.71
CA LEU A 34 -15.26 -21.61 -10.60
C LEU A 34 -16.80 -21.52 -10.54
N GLY A 35 -17.36 -21.01 -9.44
CA GLY A 35 -18.81 -20.83 -9.27
C GLY A 35 -19.59 -22.12 -8.97
N TYR A 36 -18.92 -23.26 -8.72
CA TYR A 36 -19.58 -24.53 -8.40
C TYR A 36 -18.76 -25.39 -7.44
N GLU A 37 -19.42 -26.22 -6.62
CA GLU A 37 -18.79 -27.10 -5.64
C GLU A 37 -18.20 -28.39 -6.26
N LYS A 38 -17.37 -29.09 -5.48
CA LYS A 38 -16.83 -30.39 -5.88
C LYS A 38 -17.96 -31.43 -6.00
N GLY A 39 -18.05 -32.01 -7.19
CA GLY A 39 -19.11 -33.03 -7.47
C GLY A 39 -20.37 -32.46 -8.11
N ASP A 40 -20.49 -31.14 -8.24
CA ASP A 40 -21.61 -30.51 -8.93
C ASP A 40 -21.50 -30.71 -10.45
N GLY A 41 -22.63 -31.09 -11.08
CA GLY A 41 -22.76 -31.24 -12.52
C GLY A 41 -22.61 -29.93 -13.33
N ALA A 42 -22.74 -28.76 -12.67
CA ALA A 42 -22.63 -27.45 -13.26
C ALA A 42 -21.24 -27.18 -13.91
N GLY A 43 -20.21 -27.88 -13.47
CA GLY A 43 -18.88 -27.78 -14.05
C GLY A 43 -18.70 -28.45 -15.41
N ARG A 44 -19.68 -29.23 -15.90
CA ARG A 44 -19.59 -29.90 -17.21
C ARG A 44 -19.82 -28.92 -18.33
N GLY A 45 -18.79 -28.78 -19.22
CA GLY A 45 -18.86 -27.88 -20.37
C GLY A 45 -18.40 -26.44 -20.12
N MET A 46 -17.96 -26.10 -18.90
CA MET A 46 -17.35 -24.79 -18.64
C MET A 46 -15.94 -24.68 -19.22
N ALA A 47 -15.54 -23.46 -19.60
CA ALA A 47 -14.21 -23.14 -20.14
C ALA A 47 -13.08 -23.48 -19.16
N ASN A 48 -13.35 -23.40 -17.84
CA ASN A 48 -12.43 -23.82 -16.79
C ASN A 48 -13.14 -24.78 -15.83
N SER A 49 -12.43 -25.80 -15.38
CA SER A 49 -12.99 -26.82 -14.48
C SER A 49 -11.93 -27.33 -13.50
N ARG A 50 -12.39 -28.01 -12.43
CA ARG A 50 -11.48 -28.66 -11.47
C ARG A 50 -10.65 -29.72 -12.18
N ASN A 51 -9.35 -29.76 -11.87
CA ASN A 51 -8.36 -30.64 -12.52
C ASN A 51 -7.46 -31.34 -11.49
N GLY A 52 -8.07 -32.06 -10.56
CA GLY A 52 -7.34 -32.83 -9.55
C GLY A 52 -6.60 -31.98 -8.52
N TYR A 53 -5.56 -32.57 -7.93
CA TYR A 53 -4.77 -31.98 -6.84
C TYR A 53 -3.27 -32.09 -7.15
N SER A 54 -2.45 -31.27 -6.49
CA SER A 54 -0.99 -31.38 -6.47
C SER A 54 -0.51 -31.43 -5.02
N GLY A 55 0.38 -32.35 -4.71
CA GLY A 55 1.02 -32.45 -3.39
C GLY A 55 1.94 -31.25 -3.15
N LYS A 56 1.89 -30.70 -1.94
CA LYS A 56 2.77 -29.62 -1.48
C LYS A 56 3.16 -29.83 -0.03
N THR A 57 4.46 -29.79 0.26
CA THR A 57 4.97 -29.87 1.63
C THR A 57 5.22 -28.48 2.20
N LEU A 58 4.65 -28.22 3.38
CA LEU A 58 4.78 -26.99 4.14
C LEU A 58 5.58 -27.25 5.42
N LYS A 59 6.50 -26.37 5.73
CA LYS A 59 7.16 -26.31 7.03
C LYS A 59 6.30 -25.48 7.97
N THR A 60 5.86 -26.08 9.06
CA THR A 60 5.02 -25.45 10.08
C THR A 60 5.74 -25.45 11.42
N GLY A 61 5.27 -24.68 12.38
CA GLY A 61 5.82 -24.66 13.75
C GLY A 61 5.82 -26.04 14.46
N THR A 62 5.04 -27.01 13.95
CA THR A 62 4.93 -28.38 14.47
C THR A 62 5.51 -29.46 13.54
N GLY A 63 6.35 -29.08 12.57
CA GLY A 63 6.99 -30.00 11.61
C GLY A 63 6.49 -29.84 10.17
N GLU A 64 6.91 -30.76 9.29
CA GLU A 64 6.52 -30.75 7.88
C GLU A 64 5.12 -31.33 7.67
N LEU A 65 4.29 -30.64 6.92
CA LEU A 65 2.92 -31.05 6.60
C LEU A 65 2.72 -31.15 5.09
N THR A 66 2.44 -32.34 4.59
CA THR A 66 2.10 -32.55 3.17
C THR A 66 0.59 -32.41 2.97
N ILE A 67 0.21 -31.41 2.14
CA ILE A 67 -1.17 -31.10 1.79
C ILE A 67 -1.44 -31.32 0.31
N GLU A 68 -2.71 -31.51 -0.04
CA GLU A 68 -3.19 -31.58 -1.42
C GLU A 68 -3.81 -30.24 -1.84
N VAL A 69 -3.14 -29.54 -2.75
CA VAL A 69 -3.61 -28.26 -3.30
C VAL A 69 -4.47 -28.54 -4.54
N PRO A 70 -5.74 -28.11 -4.57
CA PRO A 70 -6.60 -28.31 -5.73
C PRO A 70 -6.12 -27.48 -6.93
N ARG A 71 -6.40 -27.96 -8.15
CA ARG A 71 -6.05 -27.32 -9.40
C ARG A 71 -7.24 -27.13 -10.29
N ASP A 72 -7.20 -26.10 -11.11
CA ASP A 72 -8.10 -25.91 -12.23
C ASP A 72 -7.45 -26.32 -13.55
N ARG A 73 -8.25 -26.53 -14.57
CA ARG A 73 -7.80 -27.00 -15.91
C ARG A 73 -6.89 -25.99 -16.59
N ASN A 74 -7.14 -24.71 -16.41
CA ASN A 74 -6.36 -23.62 -17.02
C ASN A 74 -5.13 -23.24 -16.20
N SER A 75 -4.86 -23.92 -15.08
CA SER A 75 -3.77 -23.58 -14.14
C SER A 75 -3.81 -22.13 -13.63
N SER A 76 -5.00 -21.54 -13.66
CA SER A 76 -5.24 -20.15 -13.28
C SER A 76 -5.46 -19.97 -11.77
N PHE A 77 -5.77 -21.05 -11.04
CA PHE A 77 -5.98 -20.99 -9.62
C PHE A 77 -4.69 -20.66 -8.86
N GLU A 78 -4.72 -19.59 -8.11
CA GLU A 78 -3.66 -19.19 -7.19
C GLU A 78 -4.22 -19.11 -5.77
N PRO A 79 -3.94 -20.13 -4.93
CA PRO A 79 -4.44 -20.14 -3.57
C PRO A 79 -3.89 -18.98 -2.75
N VAL A 80 -4.76 -18.32 -2.00
CA VAL A 80 -4.43 -17.21 -1.10
C VAL A 80 -3.90 -17.74 0.23
N LEU A 81 -4.50 -18.80 0.73
CA LEU A 81 -4.13 -19.41 2.01
C LEU A 81 -2.70 -19.97 1.98
N VAL A 82 -2.34 -20.64 0.89
CA VAL A 82 -1.03 -21.27 0.67
C VAL A 82 -0.51 -20.92 -0.72
N PRO A 83 0.05 -19.72 -0.93
CA PRO A 83 0.51 -19.26 -2.24
C PRO A 83 1.48 -20.21 -2.92
N LYS A 84 1.48 -20.22 -4.27
CA LYS A 84 2.49 -20.94 -5.05
C LYS A 84 3.88 -20.46 -4.66
N GLY A 85 4.81 -21.39 -4.35
CA GLY A 85 6.18 -21.06 -3.94
C GLY A 85 6.36 -20.87 -2.43
N GLU A 86 5.30 -20.69 -1.64
CA GLU A 86 5.38 -20.63 -0.17
C GLU A 86 5.68 -22.03 0.39
N THR A 87 6.70 -22.13 1.21
CA THR A 87 7.11 -23.40 1.87
C THR A 87 7.00 -23.33 3.39
N HIS A 88 6.75 -22.12 3.95
CA HIS A 88 6.59 -21.91 5.39
C HIS A 88 5.18 -21.44 5.68
N PHE A 89 4.60 -21.95 6.77
CA PHE A 89 3.23 -21.64 7.17
C PHE A 89 3.16 -21.43 8.68
N ASP A 90 3.53 -20.20 9.12
CA ASP A 90 3.67 -19.84 10.53
C ASP A 90 2.46 -19.06 11.06
N GLY A 91 2.18 -19.22 12.36
CA GLY A 91 1.16 -18.44 13.09
C GLY A 91 -0.29 -18.90 12.93
N PHE A 92 -0.58 -19.80 11.98
CA PHE A 92 -1.91 -20.39 11.80
C PHE A 92 -2.22 -21.43 12.89
N ASP A 93 -1.19 -22.15 13.30
CA ASP A 93 -1.30 -23.23 14.28
C ASP A 93 -1.77 -22.74 15.63
N GLU A 94 -1.21 -21.64 16.14
CA GLU A 94 -1.58 -21.08 17.44
C GLU A 94 -3.05 -20.63 17.47
N LYS A 95 -3.57 -20.08 16.38
CA LYS A 95 -4.95 -19.64 16.29
C LYS A 95 -5.93 -20.82 16.25
N ILE A 96 -5.63 -21.84 15.45
CA ILE A 96 -6.45 -23.06 15.38
C ILE A 96 -6.41 -23.80 16.71
N ILE A 97 -5.24 -23.96 17.32
CA ILE A 97 -5.09 -24.60 18.63
C ILE A 97 -5.89 -23.82 19.67
N SER A 98 -5.82 -22.49 19.67
CA SER A 98 -6.58 -21.66 20.60
C SER A 98 -8.10 -21.81 20.43
N MET A 99 -8.60 -21.87 19.20
CA MET A 99 -10.03 -22.09 18.93
C MET A 99 -10.49 -23.48 19.36
N TYR A 100 -9.70 -24.51 19.03
CA TYR A 100 -9.98 -25.88 19.42
C TYR A 100 -9.90 -26.09 20.94
N ALA A 101 -8.91 -25.51 21.59
CA ALA A 101 -8.76 -25.54 23.05
C ALA A 101 -9.91 -24.85 23.80
N ARG A 102 -10.61 -23.93 23.15
CA ARG A 102 -11.85 -23.30 23.65
C ARG A 102 -13.12 -24.15 23.41
N GLY A 103 -12.97 -25.38 22.90
CA GLY A 103 -14.07 -26.30 22.66
C GLY A 103 -14.82 -26.08 21.35
N MET A 104 -14.26 -25.28 20.42
CA MET A 104 -14.89 -25.03 19.12
C MET A 104 -14.77 -26.25 18.22
N PRO A 105 -15.88 -26.85 17.72
CA PRO A 105 -15.81 -28.00 16.82
C PRO A 105 -15.20 -27.60 15.47
N VAL A 106 -14.59 -28.57 14.77
CA VAL A 106 -13.88 -28.35 13.50
C VAL A 106 -14.73 -27.60 12.47
N ARG A 107 -16.03 -27.89 12.41
CA ARG A 107 -16.98 -27.27 11.49
C ARG A 107 -17.16 -25.77 11.79
N GLU A 108 -17.17 -25.37 13.06
CA GLU A 108 -17.26 -23.99 13.48
C GLU A 108 -15.94 -23.23 13.24
N ILE A 109 -14.79 -23.91 13.46
CA ILE A 109 -13.49 -23.32 13.13
C ILE A 109 -13.40 -23.03 11.62
N GLN A 110 -13.92 -23.92 10.78
CA GLN A 110 -13.99 -23.73 9.33
C GLN A 110 -14.86 -22.53 8.96
N GLY A 111 -16.09 -22.44 9.48
CA GLY A 111 -16.98 -21.31 9.27
C GLY A 111 -16.41 -19.99 9.80
N HIS A 112 -15.67 -20.05 10.91
CA HIS A 112 -14.99 -18.87 11.45
C HIS A 112 -13.87 -18.38 10.52
N LEU A 113 -13.10 -19.28 9.91
CA LEU A 113 -12.04 -18.92 8.95
C LEU A 113 -12.60 -18.37 7.64
N GLU A 114 -13.72 -18.89 7.16
CA GLU A 114 -14.47 -18.36 6.01
C GLU A 114 -15.01 -16.96 6.34
N GLY A 115 -15.66 -16.79 7.49
CA GLY A 115 -16.19 -15.52 7.95
C GLY A 115 -15.12 -14.44 8.20
N VAL A 116 -13.90 -14.82 8.59
CA VAL A 116 -12.78 -13.86 8.75
C VAL A 116 -12.40 -13.20 7.42
N THR A 117 -12.48 -13.93 6.31
CA THR A 117 -12.16 -13.37 4.99
C THR A 117 -13.17 -12.32 4.56
N ASP A 118 -14.46 -12.59 4.77
CA ASP A 118 -15.55 -11.66 4.44
C ASP A 118 -15.59 -10.48 5.41
N ALA A 119 -15.37 -10.73 6.70
CA ALA A 119 -15.26 -9.68 7.71
C ALA A 119 -14.12 -8.69 7.41
N VAL A 120 -12.99 -9.15 6.86
CA VAL A 120 -11.90 -8.24 6.45
C VAL A 120 -12.30 -7.39 5.25
N ILE A 121 -13.09 -7.90 4.30
CA ILE A 121 -13.59 -7.08 3.17
C ILE A 121 -14.48 -5.96 3.69
N GLU A 122 -15.40 -6.29 4.58
CA GLU A 122 -16.32 -5.32 5.16
C GLU A 122 -15.55 -4.28 6.00
N GLU A 123 -14.59 -4.72 6.83
CA GLU A 123 -13.70 -3.81 7.56
C GLU A 123 -12.92 -2.86 6.61
N VAL A 124 -12.46 -3.36 5.46
CA VAL A 124 -11.81 -2.53 4.43
C VAL A 124 -12.78 -1.50 3.87
N ARG A 125 -14.02 -1.90 3.56
CA ARG A 125 -15.05 -0.98 3.04
C ARG A 125 -15.42 0.09 4.06
N GLU A 126 -15.65 -0.30 5.31
CA GLU A 126 -15.91 0.64 6.41
C GLU A 126 -14.75 1.61 6.58
N TRP A 127 -13.51 1.09 6.60
CA TRP A 127 -12.31 1.92 6.70
C TRP A 127 -12.18 2.89 5.52
N GLN A 128 -12.39 2.42 4.29
CA GLN A 128 -12.30 3.25 3.08
C GLN A 128 -13.38 4.33 3.06
N ASN A 129 -14.57 4.07 3.63
CA ASN A 129 -15.69 5.00 3.66
C ASN A 129 -15.83 5.80 4.95
N ARG A 130 -14.92 5.59 5.92
CA ARG A 130 -14.99 6.28 7.22
C ARG A 130 -14.96 7.80 7.06
N PRO A 131 -15.60 8.56 7.96
CA PRO A 131 -15.44 10.01 8.04
C PRO A 131 -13.97 10.40 8.22
N LEU A 132 -13.59 11.52 7.63
CA LEU A 132 -12.26 12.10 7.72
C LEU A 132 -12.33 13.46 8.41
N ASP A 133 -11.19 13.96 8.88
CA ASP A 133 -11.10 15.31 9.44
C ASP A 133 -11.44 16.35 8.37
N CYS A 134 -12.04 17.46 8.76
CA CYS A 134 -12.44 18.51 7.84
C CYS A 134 -11.26 19.27 7.23
N VAL A 135 -10.12 19.36 7.89
CA VAL A 135 -8.92 20.04 7.40
C VAL A 135 -7.68 19.19 7.56
N TYR A 136 -6.93 19.06 6.50
CA TYR A 136 -5.60 18.46 6.51
C TYR A 136 -4.54 19.50 6.12
N PRO A 137 -3.62 19.88 7.04
CA PRO A 137 -2.47 20.73 6.72
C PRO A 137 -1.63 20.20 5.56
N VAL A 138 -1.41 18.88 5.51
CA VAL A 138 -0.67 18.24 4.42
C VAL A 138 -1.33 16.93 4.04
N VAL A 139 -1.53 16.71 2.74
CA VAL A 139 -1.88 15.41 2.17
C VAL A 139 -0.82 15.03 1.13
N ILE A 140 -0.23 13.85 1.28
CA ILE A 140 0.80 13.33 0.38
C ILE A 140 0.19 12.19 -0.42
N PHE A 141 0.20 12.32 -1.75
CA PHE A 141 -0.22 11.28 -2.66
C PHE A 141 0.99 10.60 -3.28
N ASP A 142 1.00 9.28 -3.26
CA ASP A 142 2.06 8.48 -3.84
C ASP A 142 1.50 7.16 -4.37
N ALA A 143 2.21 6.53 -5.29
CA ALA A 143 1.81 5.29 -5.93
C ALA A 143 2.87 4.20 -5.79
N LEU A 144 2.40 2.97 -5.70
CA LEU A 144 3.23 1.78 -5.81
C LEU A 144 2.69 0.86 -6.91
N ARG A 145 3.57 0.14 -7.59
CA ARG A 145 3.18 -0.81 -8.63
C ARG A 145 3.01 -2.19 -8.05
N VAL A 146 1.88 -2.82 -8.38
CA VAL A 146 1.50 -4.15 -7.91
C VAL A 146 1.09 -5.01 -9.09
N LYS A 147 1.54 -6.25 -9.10
CA LYS A 147 1.12 -7.22 -10.10
C LYS A 147 -0.22 -7.82 -9.70
N ILE A 148 -1.25 -7.59 -10.49
CA ILE A 148 -2.60 -8.09 -10.24
C ILE A 148 -3.08 -8.82 -11.49
N ARG A 149 -3.74 -9.96 -11.30
CA ARG A 149 -4.36 -10.69 -12.38
C ARG A 149 -5.68 -10.02 -12.75
N ASP A 150 -5.82 -9.76 -14.04
CA ASP A 150 -6.98 -9.12 -14.63
C ASP A 150 -7.30 -9.84 -15.94
N GLU A 151 -8.51 -10.38 -16.07
CA GLU A 151 -8.93 -11.18 -17.23
C GLU A 151 -7.94 -12.29 -17.61
N GLY A 152 -7.37 -12.99 -16.61
CA GLY A 152 -6.41 -14.08 -16.83
C GLY A 152 -4.96 -13.63 -17.08
N ILE A 153 -4.69 -12.34 -17.26
CA ILE A 153 -3.37 -11.79 -17.54
C ILE A 153 -2.86 -11.03 -16.32
N VAL A 154 -1.58 -11.21 -15.97
CA VAL A 154 -0.95 -10.44 -14.88
C VAL A 154 -0.54 -9.07 -15.40
N ARG A 155 -1.18 -8.02 -14.88
CA ARG A 155 -0.91 -6.62 -15.23
C ARG A 155 -0.25 -5.89 -14.07
N ASN A 156 0.59 -4.91 -14.37
CA ASN A 156 1.13 -3.99 -13.37
C ASN A 156 0.12 -2.84 -13.19
N LYS A 157 -0.68 -2.91 -12.12
CA LYS A 157 -1.58 -1.82 -11.75
C LYS A 157 -0.91 -0.86 -10.76
N ALA A 158 -1.33 0.39 -10.78
CA ALA A 158 -0.92 1.36 -9.77
C ALA A 158 -1.87 1.28 -8.57
N VAL A 159 -1.29 1.25 -7.38
CA VAL A 159 -2.00 1.40 -6.11
C VAL A 159 -1.63 2.76 -5.55
N TYR A 160 -2.61 3.65 -5.48
CA TYR A 160 -2.47 4.99 -4.96
C TYR A 160 -2.82 5.02 -3.49
N LEU A 161 -2.02 5.75 -2.74
CA LEU A 161 -2.20 6.00 -1.31
C LEU A 161 -2.26 7.50 -1.07
N ALA A 162 -3.17 7.94 -0.22
CA ALA A 162 -3.16 9.29 0.33
C ALA A 162 -2.81 9.22 1.82
N LEU A 163 -1.72 9.86 2.20
CA LEU A 163 -1.28 10.02 3.58
C LEU A 163 -1.61 11.44 4.05
N GLY A 164 -2.58 11.57 4.94
CA GLY A 164 -2.92 12.84 5.58
C GLY A 164 -2.11 13.06 6.86
N ILE A 165 -1.79 14.32 7.13
CA ILE A 165 -1.29 14.78 8.43
C ILE A 165 -2.37 15.69 9.01
N SER A 166 -2.96 15.29 10.15
CA SER A 166 -4.02 16.03 10.82
C SER A 166 -3.50 17.32 11.45
N THR A 167 -4.40 18.19 11.87
CA THR A 167 -4.05 19.40 12.65
C THR A 167 -3.38 19.04 13.98
N GLY A 168 -3.63 17.85 14.52
CA GLY A 168 -2.92 17.29 15.66
C GLY A 168 -1.51 16.76 15.35
N GLY A 169 -1.07 16.73 14.09
CA GLY A 169 0.21 16.16 13.65
C GLY A 169 0.21 14.64 13.55
N GLU A 170 -0.94 14.02 13.61
CA GLU A 170 -1.09 12.58 13.45
C GLU A 170 -1.12 12.20 11.98
N LYS A 171 -0.46 11.10 11.66
CA LYS A 171 -0.45 10.55 10.31
C LYS A 171 -1.58 9.54 10.15
N ASP A 172 -2.32 9.64 9.07
CA ASP A 172 -3.36 8.68 8.73
C ASP A 172 -3.36 8.38 7.22
N VAL A 173 -3.58 7.12 6.87
CA VAL A 173 -3.80 6.76 5.47
C VAL A 173 -5.27 6.96 5.16
N LEU A 174 -5.55 7.93 4.31
CA LEU A 174 -6.91 8.37 4.01
C LEU A 174 -7.66 7.40 3.10
N GLY A 175 -6.93 6.66 2.26
CA GLY A 175 -7.52 5.66 1.38
C GLY A 175 -6.50 4.94 0.51
N ILE A 176 -6.97 3.88 -0.14
CA ILE A 176 -6.28 3.07 -1.14
C ILE A 176 -7.13 3.04 -2.41
N TRP A 177 -6.53 3.30 -3.55
CA TRP A 177 -7.20 3.20 -4.85
C TRP A 177 -6.34 2.42 -5.81
N ILE A 178 -6.93 1.45 -6.50
CA ILE A 178 -6.25 0.64 -7.52
C ILE A 178 -6.79 1.04 -8.87
N GLU A 179 -5.91 1.40 -9.79
CA GLU A 179 -6.29 1.77 -11.15
C GLU A 179 -5.23 1.33 -12.15
N GLN A 180 -5.67 0.95 -13.34
CA GLN A 180 -4.79 0.57 -14.43
C GLN A 180 -4.26 1.78 -15.18
N THR A 181 -5.09 2.80 -15.36
CA THR A 181 -4.79 3.99 -16.16
C THR A 181 -4.97 5.25 -15.32
N GLU A 182 -3.88 5.99 -15.15
CA GLU A 182 -3.91 7.30 -14.50
C GLU A 182 -4.51 8.34 -15.45
N GLY A 183 -5.53 9.05 -14.99
CA GLY A 183 -6.14 10.12 -15.75
C GLY A 183 -6.87 11.13 -14.89
N ALA A 184 -7.18 12.31 -15.45
CA ALA A 184 -7.87 13.38 -14.74
C ALA A 184 -9.19 12.93 -14.11
N LYS A 185 -9.95 12.06 -14.79
CA LYS A 185 -11.22 11.51 -14.27
C LYS A 185 -11.01 10.65 -13.01
N PHE A 186 -9.96 9.82 -12.97
CA PHE A 186 -9.62 9.03 -11.80
C PHE A 186 -9.29 9.93 -10.61
N TRP A 187 -8.43 10.93 -10.82
CA TRP A 187 -8.05 11.86 -9.76
C TRP A 187 -9.21 12.70 -9.27
N LEU A 188 -10.09 13.14 -10.18
CA LEU A 188 -11.31 13.87 -9.79
C LEU A 188 -12.22 12.98 -8.92
N LYS A 189 -12.36 11.69 -9.23
CA LYS A 189 -13.09 10.73 -8.41
C LYS A 189 -12.46 10.62 -7.00
N VAL A 190 -11.14 10.48 -6.90
CA VAL A 190 -10.43 10.39 -5.62
C VAL A 190 -10.64 11.66 -4.78
N MET A 191 -10.51 12.84 -5.39
CA MET A 191 -10.70 14.11 -4.68
C MET A 191 -12.15 14.27 -4.18
N ASN A 192 -13.15 13.93 -5.02
CA ASN A 192 -14.56 13.96 -4.61
C ASN A 192 -14.86 12.94 -3.51
N GLU A 193 -14.26 11.76 -3.53
CA GLU A 193 -14.40 10.77 -2.46
C GLU A 193 -13.89 11.33 -1.13
N LEU A 194 -12.71 11.95 -1.10
CA LEU A 194 -12.19 12.60 0.11
C LEU A 194 -13.14 13.68 0.61
N LYS A 195 -13.67 14.52 -0.29
CA LYS A 195 -14.66 15.57 0.04
C LYS A 195 -15.95 15.00 0.62
N ASN A 196 -16.49 13.95 0.01
CA ASN A 196 -17.73 13.29 0.47
C ASN A 196 -17.53 12.62 1.85
N ARG A 197 -16.32 12.25 2.21
CA ARG A 197 -15.96 11.70 3.51
C ARG A 197 -15.66 12.76 4.57
N GLY A 198 -15.87 14.04 4.26
CA GLY A 198 -15.81 15.14 5.22
C GLY A 198 -14.65 16.11 5.03
N VAL A 199 -13.68 15.84 4.14
CA VAL A 199 -12.55 16.77 3.91
C VAL A 199 -13.09 18.04 3.22
N GLN A 200 -13.04 19.15 3.93
CA GLN A 200 -13.47 20.46 3.41
C GLN A 200 -12.29 21.23 2.82
N ASP A 201 -11.09 21.07 3.41
CA ASP A 201 -9.91 21.78 2.97
C ASP A 201 -8.61 20.95 3.11
N VAL A 202 -7.71 21.17 2.14
CA VAL A 202 -6.34 20.67 2.13
C VAL A 202 -5.42 21.87 1.94
N LEU A 203 -4.53 22.17 2.90
CA LEU A 203 -3.70 23.35 2.77
C LEU A 203 -2.59 23.13 1.75
N ILE A 204 -1.87 22.01 1.86
CA ILE A 204 -0.79 21.62 0.93
C ILE A 204 -1.01 20.17 0.48
N ALA A 205 -1.15 19.98 -0.84
CA ALA A 205 -1.20 18.68 -1.48
C ALA A 205 0.15 18.36 -2.15
N VAL A 206 0.82 17.30 -1.70
CA VAL A 206 2.09 16.87 -2.27
C VAL A 206 1.82 15.72 -3.25
N VAL A 207 2.24 15.89 -4.50
CA VAL A 207 1.97 14.96 -5.61
C VAL A 207 3.24 14.58 -6.37
N ASP A 208 3.21 13.43 -7.07
CA ASP A 208 4.35 12.93 -7.87
C ASP A 208 4.36 13.50 -9.32
N GLY A 209 3.94 14.74 -9.52
CA GLY A 209 4.04 15.40 -10.82
C GLY A 209 3.20 14.80 -11.96
N LEU A 210 2.14 14.06 -11.65
CA LEU A 210 1.27 13.40 -12.62
C LEU A 210 0.38 14.43 -13.35
N LYS A 211 0.28 14.27 -14.68
CA LYS A 211 -0.55 15.15 -15.50
C LYS A 211 -2.02 15.10 -15.11
N GLY A 212 -2.66 16.29 -15.01
CA GLY A 212 -4.08 16.43 -14.69
C GLY A 212 -4.43 16.20 -13.21
N PHE A 213 -3.46 15.84 -12.38
CA PHE A 213 -3.70 15.72 -10.94
C PHE A 213 -3.82 17.08 -10.25
N PRO A 214 -2.94 18.07 -10.51
CA PRO A 214 -3.13 19.43 -10.00
C PRO A 214 -4.49 20.01 -10.33
N ASP A 215 -4.98 19.83 -11.57
CA ASP A 215 -6.27 20.33 -12.01
C ASP A 215 -7.44 19.68 -11.24
N ALA A 216 -7.35 18.36 -11.00
CA ALA A 216 -8.34 17.65 -10.21
C ALA A 216 -8.37 18.12 -8.74
N ILE A 217 -7.20 18.39 -8.15
CA ILE A 217 -7.10 18.97 -6.81
C ILE A 217 -7.75 20.34 -6.76
N HIS A 218 -7.39 21.25 -7.65
CA HIS A 218 -7.95 22.61 -7.68
C HIS A 218 -9.44 22.64 -8.00
N THR A 219 -9.97 21.68 -8.76
CA THR A 219 -11.40 21.55 -9.02
C THR A 219 -12.20 21.28 -7.73
N VAL A 220 -11.68 20.48 -6.82
CA VAL A 220 -12.39 20.06 -5.58
C VAL A 220 -11.97 20.89 -4.38
N PHE A 221 -10.68 21.20 -4.30
CA PHE A 221 -10.04 22.00 -3.25
C PHE A 221 -9.33 23.21 -3.87
N PRO A 222 -10.05 24.24 -4.27
CA PRO A 222 -9.51 25.36 -5.08
C PRO A 222 -8.43 26.18 -4.37
N GLN A 223 -8.41 26.16 -3.05
CA GLN A 223 -7.42 26.88 -2.25
C GLN A 223 -6.20 26.02 -1.86
N ALA A 224 -6.17 24.74 -2.24
CA ALA A 224 -5.05 23.88 -1.95
C ALA A 224 -3.79 24.32 -2.71
N GLN A 225 -2.66 24.42 -2.01
CA GLN A 225 -1.36 24.61 -2.65
C GLN A 225 -0.82 23.25 -3.11
N VAL A 226 -0.60 23.10 -4.41
CA VAL A 226 -0.07 21.87 -4.97
C VAL A 226 1.44 21.95 -5.06
N GLN A 227 2.13 21.01 -4.43
CA GLN A 227 3.57 20.89 -4.41
C GLN A 227 4.03 19.60 -5.07
N THR A 228 4.89 19.67 -6.06
CA THR A 228 5.54 18.50 -6.62
C THR A 228 6.54 17.90 -5.63
N CYS A 229 6.53 16.60 -5.47
CA CYS A 229 7.42 15.88 -4.56
C CYS A 229 8.86 15.91 -5.07
N ILE A 230 9.71 16.75 -4.44
CA ILE A 230 11.13 16.88 -4.79
C ILE A 230 11.88 15.55 -4.58
N VAL A 231 11.47 14.73 -3.63
CA VAL A 231 12.10 13.43 -3.37
C VAL A 231 11.93 12.50 -4.57
N HIS A 232 10.74 12.48 -5.18
CA HIS A 232 10.51 11.74 -6.42
C HIS A 232 11.35 12.30 -7.58
N MET A 233 11.48 13.61 -7.69
CA MET A 233 12.36 14.21 -8.70
C MET A 233 13.82 13.78 -8.52
N VAL A 234 14.33 13.76 -7.29
CA VAL A 234 15.70 13.27 -7.01
C VAL A 234 15.78 11.78 -7.36
N ARG A 235 14.82 10.95 -6.94
CA ARG A 235 14.81 9.51 -7.24
C ARG A 235 14.80 9.24 -8.74
N ASN A 236 13.91 9.87 -9.49
CA ASN A 236 13.82 9.75 -10.94
C ASN A 236 15.13 10.22 -11.62
N SER A 237 15.78 11.23 -11.06
CA SER A 237 17.11 11.66 -11.53
C SER A 237 18.17 10.56 -11.37
N LEU A 238 18.12 9.79 -10.29
CA LEU A 238 19.07 8.71 -10.04
C LEU A 238 18.89 7.49 -10.97
N ASP A 239 17.74 7.36 -11.63
CA ASP A 239 17.51 6.28 -12.61
C ASP A 239 18.35 6.48 -13.88
N TYR A 240 18.76 7.70 -14.18
CA TYR A 240 19.71 8.01 -15.25
C TYR A 240 21.17 7.70 -14.88
N CYS A 241 21.45 7.38 -13.60
CA CYS A 241 22.80 7.19 -13.11
C CYS A 241 23.18 5.70 -13.01
N SER A 242 24.45 5.40 -13.36
CA SER A 242 25.02 4.10 -13.00
C SER A 242 25.03 3.92 -11.47
N TYR A 243 24.98 2.69 -11.00
CA TYR A 243 24.94 2.38 -9.56
C TYR A 243 26.05 3.08 -8.77
N LYS A 244 27.28 3.11 -9.30
CA LYS A 244 28.45 3.79 -8.68
C LYS A 244 28.31 5.32 -8.67
N GLY A 245 27.60 5.91 -9.61
CA GLY A 245 27.41 7.37 -9.70
C GLY A 245 26.30 7.94 -8.83
N ARG A 246 25.32 7.10 -8.44
CA ARG A 246 24.14 7.50 -7.68
C ARG A 246 24.45 8.28 -6.39
N PRO A 247 25.38 7.86 -5.50
CA PRO A 247 25.63 8.58 -4.26
C PRO A 247 26.12 10.02 -4.48
N ALA A 248 27.03 10.21 -5.44
CA ALA A 248 27.60 11.51 -5.72
C ALA A 248 26.57 12.48 -6.37
N VAL A 249 25.75 11.97 -7.28
CA VAL A 249 24.66 12.75 -7.92
C VAL A 249 23.57 13.07 -6.89
N ALA A 250 23.18 12.11 -6.04
CA ALA A 250 22.23 12.33 -4.96
C ALA A 250 22.72 13.42 -3.99
N ALA A 251 23.99 13.38 -3.59
CA ALA A 251 24.58 14.39 -2.71
C ALA A 251 24.54 15.78 -3.35
N ALA A 252 24.86 15.88 -4.64
CA ALA A 252 24.82 17.14 -5.37
C ALA A 252 23.40 17.70 -5.53
N LEU A 253 22.39 16.87 -5.87
CA LEU A 253 21.00 17.30 -5.95
C LEU A 253 20.42 17.69 -4.59
N LYS A 254 20.90 17.06 -3.52
CA LYS A 254 20.50 17.36 -2.15
C LYS A 254 20.89 18.78 -1.72
N THR A 255 21.97 19.36 -2.27
CA THR A 255 22.33 20.74 -2.00
C THR A 255 21.31 21.70 -2.59
N THR A 256 20.85 21.47 -3.81
CA THR A 256 19.76 22.24 -4.44
C THR A 256 18.49 22.20 -3.60
N GLN A 257 18.08 21.02 -3.18
CA GLN A 257 16.89 20.79 -2.39
C GLN A 257 16.93 21.47 -1.00
N ARG A 258 18.11 21.54 -0.38
CA ARG A 258 18.31 22.13 0.94
C ARG A 258 18.58 23.64 0.91
N ALA A 259 18.58 24.25 -0.25
CA ALA A 259 18.76 25.69 -0.37
C ALA A 259 17.68 26.45 0.41
N GLU A 260 18.06 27.54 1.02
CA GLU A 260 17.15 28.35 1.84
C GLU A 260 16.16 29.14 0.98
N THR A 261 16.64 29.59 -0.18
CA THR A 261 15.89 30.44 -1.11
C THR A 261 15.89 29.84 -2.52
N GLU A 262 14.94 30.28 -3.34
CA GLU A 262 14.89 29.94 -4.76
C GLU A 262 16.19 30.33 -5.50
N THR A 263 16.68 31.53 -5.27
CA THR A 263 17.91 32.00 -5.89
C THR A 263 19.12 31.11 -5.58
N MET A 264 19.26 30.69 -4.32
CA MET A 264 20.29 29.73 -3.93
C MET A 264 20.08 28.36 -4.58
N ALA A 265 18.83 27.91 -4.67
CA ALA A 265 18.52 26.65 -5.32
C ALA A 265 18.86 26.68 -6.82
N GLN A 266 18.57 27.77 -7.51
CA GLN A 266 18.94 27.98 -8.91
C GLN A 266 20.49 27.98 -9.09
N ALA A 267 21.24 28.67 -8.20
CA ALA A 267 22.70 28.66 -8.24
C ALA A 267 23.22 27.21 -8.05
N ARG A 268 22.68 26.44 -7.08
CA ARG A 268 23.10 25.06 -6.87
C ARG A 268 22.75 24.15 -8.04
N LEU A 269 21.62 24.39 -8.72
CA LEU A 269 21.26 23.66 -9.94
C LEU A 269 22.20 24.01 -11.10
N ALA A 270 22.66 25.27 -11.20
CA ALA A 270 23.67 25.68 -12.18
C ALA A 270 25.02 24.98 -11.92
N GLU A 271 25.50 24.97 -10.68
CA GLU A 271 26.71 24.22 -10.27
C GLU A 271 26.58 22.72 -10.61
N PHE A 272 25.40 22.17 -10.37
CA PHE A 272 25.10 20.77 -10.75
C PHE A 272 25.20 20.59 -12.26
N ALA A 273 24.63 21.51 -13.05
CA ALA A 273 24.64 21.44 -14.50
C ALA A 273 26.09 21.55 -15.08
N GLU A 274 26.93 22.39 -14.52
CA GLU A 274 28.35 22.48 -14.90
C GLU A 274 29.09 21.17 -14.63
N LYS A 275 28.91 20.59 -13.44
CA LYS A 275 29.63 19.40 -13.02
C LYS A 275 29.14 18.11 -13.66
N TRP A 276 27.83 17.97 -13.83
CA TRP A 276 27.18 16.72 -14.20
C TRP A 276 26.40 16.78 -15.51
N GLY A 277 26.21 18.00 -16.08
CA GLY A 277 25.34 18.19 -17.25
C GLY A 277 25.83 17.48 -18.51
N THR A 278 27.15 17.41 -18.73
CA THR A 278 27.72 16.65 -19.86
C THR A 278 27.50 15.15 -19.68
N LYS A 279 27.62 14.65 -18.45
CA LYS A 279 27.50 13.21 -18.16
C LYS A 279 26.03 12.73 -18.04
N TYR A 280 25.15 13.57 -17.50
CA TYR A 280 23.75 13.26 -17.25
C TYR A 280 22.81 14.37 -17.74
N PRO A 281 22.81 14.69 -19.04
CA PRO A 281 21.98 15.77 -19.59
C PRO A 281 20.48 15.66 -19.25
N PRO A 282 19.87 14.45 -19.25
CA PRO A 282 18.44 14.31 -18.95
C PRO A 282 18.05 14.80 -17.56
N ILE A 283 18.95 14.72 -16.59
CA ILE A 283 18.68 15.19 -15.22
C ILE A 283 18.51 16.71 -15.24
N VAL A 284 19.48 17.42 -15.82
CA VAL A 284 19.46 18.91 -15.90
C VAL A 284 18.22 19.38 -16.66
N GLN A 285 17.91 18.74 -17.80
CA GLN A 285 16.72 19.07 -18.59
C GLN A 285 15.44 18.85 -17.80
N SER A 286 15.34 17.73 -17.07
CA SER A 286 14.17 17.41 -16.25
C SER A 286 13.96 18.45 -15.15
N TRP A 287 15.03 18.83 -14.43
CA TRP A 287 14.95 19.83 -13.37
C TRP A 287 14.58 21.22 -13.90
N ARG A 288 15.17 21.65 -15.01
CA ARG A 288 14.83 22.94 -15.64
C ARG A 288 13.39 22.96 -16.14
N ARG A 289 12.92 21.89 -16.78
CA ARG A 289 11.54 21.79 -17.28
C ARG A 289 10.50 21.84 -16.18
N ASN A 290 10.79 21.24 -15.02
CA ASN A 290 9.85 21.15 -13.89
C ASN A 290 10.15 22.22 -12.83
N TRP A 291 10.99 23.22 -13.14
CA TRP A 291 11.45 24.19 -12.14
C TRP A 291 10.31 24.98 -11.51
N GLU A 292 9.35 25.42 -12.30
CA GLU A 292 8.16 26.15 -11.83
C GLU A 292 7.31 25.34 -10.83
N GLN A 293 7.36 24.02 -10.93
CA GLN A 293 6.67 23.12 -10.00
C GLN A 293 7.50 22.84 -8.73
N VAL A 294 8.77 23.18 -8.74
CA VAL A 294 9.70 23.03 -7.60
C VAL A 294 9.76 24.30 -6.77
N ILE A 295 9.69 25.48 -7.41
CA ILE A 295 9.79 26.80 -6.77
C ILE A 295 8.90 26.97 -5.54
N PRO A 296 7.60 26.55 -5.54
CA PRO A 296 6.73 26.74 -4.39
C PRO A 296 7.30 26.17 -3.09
N PHE A 297 8.11 25.12 -3.19
CA PHE A 297 8.77 24.52 -2.03
C PHE A 297 9.66 25.51 -1.26
N PHE A 298 10.35 26.42 -1.96
CA PHE A 298 11.26 27.38 -1.35
C PHE A 298 10.54 28.55 -0.68
N ALA A 299 9.27 28.76 -1.00
CA ALA A 299 8.42 29.75 -0.33
C ALA A 299 7.98 29.31 1.07
N TYR A 300 8.04 28.01 1.38
CA TYR A 300 7.66 27.52 2.70
C TYR A 300 8.75 27.74 3.74
N PRO A 301 8.37 28.07 5.01
CA PRO A 301 9.30 28.08 6.15
C PRO A 301 9.95 26.71 6.36
N ALA A 302 11.13 26.70 6.97
CA ALA A 302 11.92 25.49 7.17
C ALA A 302 11.17 24.38 7.91
N GLU A 303 10.30 24.73 8.87
CA GLU A 303 9.46 23.82 9.65
C GLU A 303 8.41 23.14 8.77
N VAL A 304 7.75 23.90 7.91
CA VAL A 304 6.76 23.39 6.95
C VAL A 304 7.44 22.53 5.89
N ARG A 305 8.58 23.01 5.33
CA ARG A 305 9.39 22.21 4.40
C ARG A 305 9.81 20.88 5.00
N ARG A 306 10.15 20.84 6.29
CA ARG A 306 10.50 19.60 6.98
C ARG A 306 9.34 18.62 7.02
N VAL A 307 8.11 19.09 7.29
CA VAL A 307 6.91 18.25 7.29
C VAL A 307 6.60 17.72 5.89
N ILE A 308 6.64 18.58 4.87
CA ILE A 308 6.44 18.18 3.47
C ILE A 308 7.53 17.19 3.04
N TYR A 309 8.77 17.42 3.48
CA TYR A 309 9.94 16.62 3.14
C TYR A 309 10.05 15.32 3.96
N THR A 310 9.37 15.20 5.09
CA THR A 310 9.26 13.94 5.83
C THR A 310 8.43 12.90 5.06
N THR A 311 8.54 12.94 3.72
CA THR A 311 8.18 11.81 2.84
C THR A 311 8.82 10.49 3.29
N ASN A 312 9.79 10.53 4.21
CA ASN A 312 10.23 9.34 4.96
C ASN A 312 9.07 8.53 5.53
N ALA A 313 7.94 9.18 5.87
CA ALA A 313 6.77 8.44 6.34
C ALA A 313 6.12 7.62 5.22
N ILE A 314 5.84 8.23 4.06
CA ILE A 314 5.25 7.51 2.92
C ILE A 314 6.27 6.59 2.27
N GLU A 315 7.55 6.95 2.23
CA GLU A 315 8.62 6.07 1.76
C GLU A 315 8.83 4.86 2.66
N SER A 316 8.84 5.04 3.98
CA SER A 316 8.91 3.95 4.94
C SER A 316 7.68 3.02 4.83
N LEU A 317 6.51 3.63 4.64
CA LEU A 317 5.27 2.92 4.36
C LEU A 317 5.42 2.08 3.08
N HIS A 318 5.84 2.68 1.99
CA HIS A 318 6.06 1.99 0.72
C HIS A 318 7.13 0.90 0.82
N MET A 319 8.22 1.12 1.55
CA MET A 319 9.22 0.06 1.78
C MET A 319 8.60 -1.15 2.48
N THR A 320 7.77 -0.92 3.48
CA THR A 320 7.08 -1.99 4.21
C THR A 320 6.09 -2.72 3.31
N LEU A 321 5.27 -1.97 2.56
CA LEU A 321 4.32 -2.55 1.62
C LEU A 321 5.01 -3.33 0.51
N ARG A 322 6.11 -2.80 -0.06
CA ARG A 322 6.90 -3.50 -1.10
C ARG A 322 7.50 -4.82 -0.60
N LYS A 323 7.94 -4.91 0.65
CA LYS A 323 8.40 -6.18 1.22
C LYS A 323 7.29 -7.23 1.19
N ILE A 324 6.08 -6.85 1.61
CA ILE A 324 4.91 -7.73 1.64
C ILE A 324 4.47 -8.10 0.22
N ILE A 325 4.43 -7.15 -0.71
CA ILE A 325 4.06 -7.37 -2.11
C ILE A 325 5.06 -8.29 -2.80
N LYS A 326 6.37 -8.10 -2.55
CA LYS A 326 7.43 -8.87 -3.19
C LYS A 326 7.36 -10.36 -2.86
N THR A 327 6.93 -10.72 -1.65
CA THR A 327 6.78 -12.12 -1.23
C THR A 327 5.61 -12.82 -1.93
N ARG A 328 4.63 -12.08 -2.45
CA ARG A 328 3.40 -12.62 -3.06
C ARG A 328 3.50 -12.86 -4.57
N GLY A 329 4.46 -12.26 -5.26
CA GLY A 329 4.58 -12.34 -6.72
C GLY A 329 3.46 -11.59 -7.46
N SER A 330 2.22 -12.09 -7.45
CA SER A 330 1.03 -11.41 -8.01
C SER A 330 -0.21 -11.66 -7.16
N PHE A 331 -1.20 -10.77 -7.29
CA PHE A 331 -2.49 -10.90 -6.62
C PHE A 331 -3.55 -11.43 -7.59
N PRO A 332 -4.49 -12.25 -7.13
CA PRO A 332 -5.55 -12.79 -7.97
C PRO A 332 -6.57 -11.73 -8.39
N THR A 333 -6.86 -10.75 -7.52
CA THR A 333 -7.85 -9.67 -7.76
C THR A 333 -7.41 -8.37 -7.10
N ASP A 334 -8.04 -7.25 -7.47
CA ASP A 334 -7.87 -5.95 -6.84
C ASP A 334 -8.27 -6.00 -5.35
N ASP A 335 -9.36 -6.72 -5.01
CA ASP A 335 -9.82 -6.88 -3.63
C ASP A 335 -8.79 -7.64 -2.77
N ALA A 336 -8.16 -8.69 -3.31
CA ALA A 336 -7.12 -9.42 -2.60
C ALA A 336 -5.89 -8.54 -2.32
N ALA A 337 -5.52 -7.68 -3.28
CA ALA A 337 -4.46 -6.70 -3.10
C ALA A 337 -4.84 -5.67 -2.03
N THR A 338 -6.05 -5.11 -2.12
CA THR A 338 -6.57 -4.10 -1.17
C THR A 338 -6.62 -4.65 0.25
N LYS A 339 -7.13 -5.86 0.46
CA LYS A 339 -7.15 -6.52 1.79
C LYS A 339 -5.76 -6.62 2.41
N LEU A 340 -4.80 -7.17 1.65
CA LEU A 340 -3.45 -7.36 2.19
C LEU A 340 -2.78 -6.03 2.50
N LEU A 341 -2.94 -5.04 1.62
CA LEU A 341 -2.40 -3.71 1.83
C LEU A 341 -3.03 -3.03 3.04
N TYR A 342 -4.35 -3.14 3.20
CA TYR A 342 -5.05 -2.62 4.38
C TYR A 342 -4.54 -3.24 5.69
N LEU A 343 -4.41 -4.56 5.75
CA LEU A 343 -3.88 -5.23 6.94
C LEU A 343 -2.44 -4.80 7.25
N ALA A 344 -1.62 -4.63 6.23
CA ALA A 344 -0.27 -4.11 6.37
C ALA A 344 -0.26 -2.68 6.91
N LEU A 345 -1.12 -1.79 6.37
CA LEU A 345 -1.27 -0.42 6.83
C LEU A 345 -1.71 -0.35 8.28
N ARG A 346 -2.68 -1.18 8.68
CA ARG A 346 -3.15 -1.28 10.07
C ARG A 346 -2.01 -1.63 11.04
N ASN A 347 -1.11 -2.53 10.63
CA ASN A 347 0.05 -2.89 11.43
C ASN A 347 1.10 -1.77 11.49
N VAL A 348 1.36 -1.09 10.37
CA VAL A 348 2.30 0.04 10.31
C VAL A 348 1.81 1.21 11.17
N LYS A 349 0.50 1.51 11.13
CA LYS A 349 -0.10 2.60 11.92
C LYS A 349 0.15 2.43 13.43
N LYS A 350 0.17 1.20 13.95
CA LYS A 350 0.47 0.93 15.37
C LYS A 350 1.86 1.42 15.80
N GLY A 351 2.81 1.49 14.87
CA GLY A 351 4.19 1.95 15.10
C GLY A 351 4.38 3.46 14.93
N TRP A 352 3.40 4.19 14.42
CA TRP A 352 3.53 5.63 14.20
C TRP A 352 3.50 6.39 15.52
N LYS A 353 4.60 7.08 15.79
CA LYS A 353 4.71 7.98 16.94
C LYS A 353 4.53 9.42 16.47
N ARG A 354 3.84 10.20 17.30
CA ARG A 354 3.67 11.63 17.09
C ARG A 354 4.98 12.34 17.45
N SER A 355 5.52 13.16 16.54
CA SER A 355 6.63 14.06 16.82
C SER A 355 6.07 15.39 17.31
N THR A 356 5.82 15.51 18.62
CA THR A 356 5.14 16.68 19.18
C THR A 356 5.90 17.99 19.01
N ARG A 357 7.22 17.98 19.18
CA ARG A 357 8.04 19.18 19.13
C ARG A 357 8.17 19.79 17.74
N GLU A 358 8.48 18.96 16.76
CA GLU A 358 8.61 19.40 15.36
C GLU A 358 7.26 19.82 14.77
N TRP A 359 6.19 19.12 15.17
CA TRP A 359 4.85 19.44 14.72
C TRP A 359 4.34 20.78 15.27
N THR A 360 4.57 21.09 16.54
CA THR A 360 4.14 22.36 17.13
C THR A 360 4.80 23.56 16.43
N ALA A 361 6.08 23.46 16.10
CA ALA A 361 6.77 24.50 15.34
C ALA A 361 6.18 24.66 13.92
N ALA A 362 5.91 23.55 13.22
CA ALA A 362 5.29 23.59 11.92
C ALA A 362 3.86 24.13 11.96
N LEU A 363 3.06 23.72 12.97
CA LEU A 363 1.67 24.18 13.14
C LEU A 363 1.59 25.70 13.31
N ASN A 364 2.50 26.29 14.07
CA ASN A 364 2.59 27.75 14.20
C ASN A 364 2.83 28.42 12.83
N GLN A 365 3.69 27.86 12.00
CA GLN A 365 3.92 28.37 10.66
C GLN A 365 2.70 28.17 9.74
N PHE A 366 2.01 27.02 9.83
CA PHE A 366 0.74 26.82 9.14
C PHE A 366 -0.32 27.84 9.56
N ALA A 367 -0.39 28.18 10.86
CA ALA A 367 -1.30 29.21 11.36
C ALA A 367 -0.97 30.61 10.81
N ILE A 368 0.32 30.94 10.68
CA ILE A 368 0.75 32.21 10.08
C ILE A 368 0.41 32.26 8.57
N MET A 369 0.66 31.14 7.86
CA MET A 369 0.47 31.08 6.41
C MET A 369 -1.00 30.99 5.99
N PHE A 370 -1.80 30.22 6.72
CA PHE A 370 -3.15 29.83 6.31
C PHE A 370 -4.27 30.36 7.23
N GLY A 371 -3.91 30.98 8.37
CA GLY A 371 -4.84 31.70 9.24
C GLY A 371 -6.15 30.99 9.52
N ASP A 372 -7.26 31.60 9.12
CA ASP A 372 -8.63 31.13 9.39
C ASP A 372 -8.94 29.76 8.78
N ARG A 373 -8.25 29.36 7.70
CA ARG A 373 -8.42 28.03 7.08
C ARG A 373 -8.02 26.89 8.05
N LEU A 374 -6.98 27.12 8.85
CA LEU A 374 -6.56 26.16 9.86
C LEU A 374 -7.52 26.16 11.07
N ALA A 375 -8.06 27.35 11.43
CA ALA A 375 -8.99 27.49 12.54
C ALA A 375 -10.37 26.85 12.28
N ALA A 376 -10.75 26.70 11.02
CA ALA A 376 -12.01 26.03 10.62
C ALA A 376 -12.07 24.55 11.03
N SER A 377 -10.93 23.94 11.37
CA SER A 377 -10.85 22.57 11.88
C SER A 377 -11.30 22.39 13.33
N ALA A 378 -11.50 23.47 14.06
CA ALA A 378 -11.85 23.45 15.49
C ALA A 378 -13.37 23.54 15.75
N ARG A 379 -14.16 23.65 14.68
CA ARG A 379 -15.63 23.64 14.74
C ARG A 379 -16.17 22.32 14.21
#